data_3c6f7532bde58ae5a4e5e2a7331e957d
#
_entry.id   3c6f7532bde58ae5a4e5e2a7331e957d
#
_cell.length_a   1.000
_cell.length_b   1.000
_cell.length_c   1.000
_cell.angle_alpha   90.00
_cell.angle_beta   90.00
_cell.angle_gamma   90.00
#
_symmetry.space_group_name_H-M   'P 1'
#
loop_
_entity.id
_entity.type
_entity.pdbx_description
1 polymer ?
#
loop_
_entity_poly.entity_id
_entity_poly.type
_entity_poly.pdbx_seq_one_letter_code
_entity_poly.pdbx_strand_id
1 'polypeptide(L)'
;MEQFEEFIQEIESAEHRARMVEVLQWVHEMYPQLKPEFKWNQPMFTDHGTFIIGFSVSKAHISVAPEGYIDERFSARIKELGYTHGKKLIRMPFAKPVHYELL
;
A
#
# COMPACT_ATOMS: atom_id res chain seq x y z
N MET A 1 6.58 -9.51 9.70
CA MET A 1 6.83 -9.81 8.28
C MET A 1 8.28 -9.54 7.92
N GLU A 2 9.06 -10.57 8.07
CA GLU A 2 10.51 -10.50 7.84
C GLU A 2 10.88 -10.07 6.42
N GLN A 3 10.06 -10.45 5.44
CA GLN A 3 10.28 -10.14 4.04
C GLN A 3 10.38 -8.64 3.76
N PHE A 4 9.77 -7.82 4.62
CA PHE A 4 9.68 -6.37 4.40
C PHE A 4 10.62 -5.55 5.28
N GLU A 5 11.40 -6.19 6.16
CA GLU A 5 12.25 -5.47 7.11
C GLU A 5 13.24 -4.51 6.46
N GLU A 6 13.98 -4.97 5.46
CA GLU A 6 14.96 -4.12 4.78
C GLU A 6 14.30 -2.92 4.12
N PHE A 7 13.15 -3.15 3.46
CA PHE A 7 12.39 -2.08 2.83
C PHE A 7 11.97 -1.04 3.85
N ILE A 8 11.46 -1.47 4.99
CA ILE A 8 10.99 -0.58 6.06
C ILE A 8 12.17 0.20 6.65
N GLN A 9 13.31 -0.44 6.87
CA GLN A 9 14.50 0.19 7.43
C GLN A 9 15.06 1.31 6.55
N GLU A 10 14.87 1.21 5.24
CA GLU A 10 15.34 2.22 4.30
C GLU A 10 14.51 3.51 4.33
N ILE A 11 13.33 3.49 4.94
CA ILE A 11 12.50 4.69 5.09
C ILE A 11 13.14 5.59 6.15
N GLU A 12 13.52 6.79 5.77
CA GLU A 12 14.25 7.71 6.67
C GLU A 12 13.46 8.18 7.88
N SER A 13 12.19 8.54 7.69
CA SER A 13 11.36 9.07 8.77
C SER A 13 10.82 7.96 9.65
N ALA A 14 10.99 8.08 10.97
CA ALA A 14 10.44 7.12 11.92
C ALA A 14 8.91 7.08 11.87
N GLU A 15 8.28 8.21 11.66
CA GLU A 15 6.82 8.29 11.53
C GLU A 15 6.33 7.58 10.27
N HIS A 16 7.04 7.75 9.17
CA HIS A 16 6.72 7.08 7.91
C HIS A 16 6.92 5.57 8.02
N ARG A 17 7.99 5.14 8.71
CA ARG A 17 8.21 3.71 8.97
C ARG A 17 7.06 3.10 9.75
N ALA A 18 6.62 3.78 10.81
CA ALA A 18 5.51 3.33 11.63
C ALA A 18 4.22 3.20 10.81
N ARG A 19 3.94 4.19 9.96
CA ARG A 19 2.77 4.18 9.09
C ARG A 19 2.82 3.01 8.11
N MET A 20 4.00 2.76 7.51
CA MET A 20 4.16 1.66 6.57
C MET A 20 3.94 0.30 7.25
N VAL A 21 4.50 0.12 8.44
CA VAL A 21 4.30 -1.10 9.22
C VAL A 21 2.82 -1.29 9.55
N GLU A 22 2.15 -0.23 9.98
CA GLU A 22 0.73 -0.26 10.29
C GLU A 22 -0.11 -0.75 9.12
N VAL A 23 0.12 -0.19 7.93
CA VAL A 23 -0.62 -0.55 6.74
C VAL A 23 -0.37 -2.00 6.33
N LEU A 24 0.89 -2.41 6.31
CA LEU A 24 1.26 -3.77 5.92
C LEU A 24 0.70 -4.80 6.89
N GLN A 25 0.76 -4.53 8.19
CA GLN A 25 0.20 -5.42 9.20
C GLN A 25 -1.31 -5.50 9.09
N TRP A 26 -1.97 -4.39 8.83
CA TRP A 26 -3.42 -4.38 8.66
C TRP A 26 -3.85 -5.31 7.53
N VAL A 27 -3.17 -5.23 6.38
CA VAL A 27 -3.47 -6.10 5.24
C VAL A 27 -3.24 -7.57 5.61
N HIS A 28 -2.13 -7.85 6.28
CA HIS A 28 -1.78 -9.21 6.68
C HIS A 28 -2.82 -9.82 7.64
N GLU A 29 -3.32 -9.03 8.57
CA GLU A 29 -4.29 -9.48 9.56
C GLU A 29 -5.70 -9.62 8.99
N MET A 30 -6.10 -8.69 8.11
CA MET A 30 -7.44 -8.71 7.51
C MET A 30 -7.57 -9.76 6.41
N TYR A 31 -6.47 -10.08 5.73
CA TYR A 31 -6.47 -11.03 4.63
C TYR A 31 -5.39 -12.08 4.84
N PRO A 32 -5.53 -12.94 5.88
CA PRO A 32 -4.48 -13.91 6.23
C PRO A 32 -4.21 -14.95 5.15
N GLN A 33 -5.13 -15.11 4.20
CA GLN A 33 -4.94 -16.02 3.07
C GLN A 33 -3.95 -15.49 2.04
N LEU A 34 -3.65 -14.18 2.06
CA LEU A 34 -2.70 -13.60 1.14
C LEU A 34 -1.27 -13.81 1.64
N LYS A 35 -0.37 -14.14 0.73
CA LYS A 35 1.02 -14.38 1.06
C LYS A 35 1.83 -13.09 0.91
N PRO A 36 2.56 -12.64 1.95
CA PRO A 36 3.45 -11.50 1.80
C PRO A 36 4.70 -11.91 1.00
N GLU A 37 5.03 -11.13 -0.02
CA GLU A 37 6.20 -11.35 -0.86
C GLU A 37 6.89 -10.02 -1.15
N PHE A 38 8.21 -10.05 -1.30
CA PHE A 38 8.98 -8.86 -1.66
C PHE A 38 9.58 -9.09 -3.05
N LYS A 39 9.04 -8.40 -4.05
CA LYS A 39 9.48 -8.51 -5.44
C LYS A 39 9.55 -7.12 -6.07
N TRP A 40 10.48 -6.96 -7.01
CA TRP A 40 10.66 -5.68 -7.71
C TRP A 40 10.85 -4.50 -6.75
N ASN A 41 11.57 -4.74 -5.64
CA ASN A 41 11.81 -3.77 -4.58
C ASN A 41 10.52 -3.24 -3.94
N GLN A 42 9.45 -4.03 -3.95
CA GLN A 42 8.16 -3.64 -3.39
C GLN A 42 7.56 -4.73 -2.53
N PRO A 43 7.00 -4.36 -1.35
CA PRO A 43 6.18 -5.28 -0.59
C PRO A 43 4.88 -5.54 -1.35
N MET A 44 4.45 -6.79 -1.41
CA MET A 44 3.21 -7.14 -2.06
C MET A 44 2.56 -8.33 -1.38
N PHE A 45 1.28 -8.51 -1.65
CA PHE A 45 0.52 -9.66 -1.19
C PHE A 45 -0.04 -10.39 -2.39
N THR A 46 0.08 -11.72 -2.37
CA THR A 46 -0.33 -12.56 -3.49
C THR A 46 -1.29 -13.66 -3.03
N ASP A 47 -2.06 -14.19 -3.95
CA ASP A 47 -2.94 -15.32 -3.72
C ASP A 47 -2.65 -16.39 -4.77
N HIS A 48 -2.14 -17.55 -4.33
CA HIS A 48 -1.74 -18.65 -5.23
C HIS A 48 -0.80 -18.16 -6.35
N GLY A 49 0.12 -17.28 -6.02
CA GLY A 49 1.08 -16.74 -6.98
C GLY A 49 0.57 -15.58 -7.81
N THR A 50 -0.71 -15.20 -7.66
CA THR A 50 -1.30 -14.08 -8.39
C THR A 50 -1.16 -12.79 -7.57
N PHE A 51 -0.67 -11.73 -8.22
CA PHE A 51 -0.56 -10.41 -7.58
C PHE A 51 -1.94 -9.87 -7.21
N ILE A 52 -2.10 -9.43 -5.96
CA ILE A 52 -3.35 -8.84 -5.48
C ILE A 52 -3.15 -7.35 -5.16
N ILE A 53 -2.14 -7.01 -4.37
CA ILE A 53 -1.89 -5.63 -3.98
C ILE A 53 -0.41 -5.43 -3.69
N GLY A 54 0.13 -4.29 -4.11
CA GLY A 54 1.52 -3.93 -3.87
C GLY A 54 1.66 -2.53 -3.32
N PHE A 55 2.79 -2.25 -2.69
CA PHE A 55 3.07 -0.97 -2.05
C PHE A 55 4.44 -0.46 -2.44
N SER A 56 4.55 0.86 -2.49
CA SER A 56 5.84 1.52 -2.60
C SER A 56 5.78 2.81 -1.79
N VAL A 57 6.92 3.45 -1.58
CA VAL A 57 6.99 4.64 -0.74
C VAL A 57 7.82 5.72 -1.42
N SER A 58 7.39 6.97 -1.25
CA SER A 58 8.18 8.14 -1.63
C SER A 58 8.31 9.04 -0.40
N LYS A 59 8.92 10.23 -0.56
CA LYS A 59 9.11 11.15 0.55
C LYS A 59 7.82 11.60 1.21
N ALA A 60 6.75 11.74 0.41
CA ALA A 60 5.52 12.37 0.87
C ALA A 60 4.32 11.42 0.94
N HIS A 61 4.41 10.22 0.38
CA HIS A 61 3.25 9.32 0.30
C HIS A 61 3.63 7.85 0.17
N ILE A 62 2.65 7.02 0.50
CA ILE A 62 2.67 5.59 0.22
C ILE A 62 1.87 5.39 -1.06
N SER A 63 2.41 4.66 -2.02
CA SER A 63 1.70 4.29 -3.24
C SER A 63 1.15 2.89 -3.12
N VAL A 64 -0.12 2.70 -3.46
CA VAL A 64 -0.80 1.41 -3.40
C VAL A 64 -1.20 1.02 -4.82
N ALA A 65 -0.75 -0.14 -5.27
CA ALA A 65 -1.08 -0.68 -6.57
C ALA A 65 -2.06 -1.85 -6.41
N PRO A 66 -3.36 -1.62 -6.62
CA PRO A 66 -4.33 -2.71 -6.55
C PRO A 66 -4.29 -3.57 -7.80
N GLU A 67 -4.94 -4.73 -7.74
CA GLU A 67 -5.17 -5.55 -8.91
C GLU A 67 -6.13 -4.83 -9.86
N GLY A 68 -5.70 -4.62 -11.09
CA GLY A 68 -6.55 -3.99 -12.11
C GLY A 68 -6.49 -2.47 -12.14
N TYR A 69 -7.37 -1.88 -12.92
CA TYR A 69 -7.42 -0.43 -13.14
C TYR A 69 -8.36 0.26 -12.17
N ILE A 70 -8.10 1.56 -11.94
CA ILE A 70 -8.96 2.39 -11.11
C ILE A 70 -10.07 2.94 -11.99
N ASP A 71 -11.31 2.56 -11.69
CA ASP A 71 -12.49 3.02 -12.44
C ASP A 71 -13.00 4.39 -11.93
N GLU A 72 -14.02 4.94 -12.58
CA GLU A 72 -14.57 6.25 -12.24
C GLU A 72 -15.14 6.35 -10.83
N ARG A 73 -15.80 5.32 -10.35
CA ARG A 73 -16.38 5.30 -9.00
C ARG A 73 -15.29 5.34 -7.94
N PHE A 74 -14.27 4.51 -8.16
CA PHE A 74 -13.14 4.44 -7.26
C PHE A 74 -12.35 5.74 -7.28
N SER A 75 -12.18 6.32 -8.48
CA SER A 75 -11.51 7.60 -8.66
C SER A 75 -12.22 8.71 -7.87
N ALA A 76 -13.53 8.77 -7.93
CA ALA A 76 -14.31 9.78 -7.19
C ALA A 76 -14.07 9.64 -5.68
N ARG A 77 -14.09 8.41 -5.16
CA ARG A 77 -13.86 8.15 -3.74
C ARG A 77 -12.44 8.56 -3.32
N ILE A 78 -11.45 8.24 -4.15
CA ILE A 78 -10.04 8.61 -3.89
C ILE A 78 -9.91 10.13 -3.76
N LYS A 79 -10.54 10.87 -4.66
CA LYS A 79 -10.51 12.34 -4.64
C LYS A 79 -11.21 12.93 -3.42
N GLU A 80 -12.33 12.36 -3.01
CA GLU A 80 -13.05 12.78 -1.79
C GLU A 80 -12.16 12.68 -0.56
N LEU A 81 -11.30 11.68 -0.49
CA LEU A 81 -10.40 11.47 0.64
C LEU A 81 -9.16 12.35 0.60
N GLY A 82 -9.01 13.14 -0.47
CA GLY A 82 -7.85 13.99 -0.63
C GLY A 82 -6.61 13.28 -1.15
N TYR A 83 -6.78 12.08 -1.69
CA TYR A 83 -5.70 11.31 -2.31
C TYR A 83 -5.63 11.62 -3.80
N THR A 84 -4.50 11.24 -4.41
CA THR A 84 -4.34 11.29 -5.87
C THR A 84 -4.15 9.88 -6.41
N HIS A 85 -4.28 9.72 -7.71
CA HIS A 85 -4.08 8.41 -8.32
C HIS A 85 -3.65 8.51 -9.78
N GLY A 86 -3.01 7.43 -10.27
CA GLY A 86 -2.80 7.20 -11.70
C GLY A 86 -3.80 6.15 -12.18
N LYS A 87 -3.49 5.45 -13.26
CA LYS A 87 -4.38 4.42 -13.82
C LYS A 87 -4.45 3.16 -12.96
N LYS A 88 -3.33 2.82 -12.30
CA LYS A 88 -3.19 1.60 -11.50
C LYS A 88 -2.57 1.86 -10.14
N LEU A 89 -2.55 3.10 -9.69
CA LEU A 89 -1.81 3.49 -8.51
C LEU A 89 -2.55 4.55 -7.72
N ILE A 90 -2.68 4.33 -6.41
CA ILE A 90 -3.26 5.29 -5.49
C ILE A 90 -2.13 5.86 -4.64
N ARG A 91 -2.09 7.18 -4.48
CA ARG A 91 -1.11 7.84 -3.62
C ARG A 91 -1.77 8.29 -2.34
N MET A 92 -1.32 7.75 -1.21
CA MET A 92 -1.82 8.12 0.12
C MET A 92 -0.77 8.98 0.81
N PRO A 93 -0.99 10.31 0.91
CA PRO A 93 -0.03 11.18 1.59
C PRO A 93 0.14 10.81 3.06
N PHE A 94 1.38 10.87 3.56
CA PHE A 94 1.63 10.62 4.98
C PHE A 94 0.94 11.64 5.89
N ALA A 95 0.69 12.83 5.38
CA ALA A 95 0.02 13.89 6.14
C ALA A 95 -1.48 13.62 6.35
N LYS A 96 -2.04 12.63 5.69
CA LYS A 96 -3.47 12.29 5.78
C LYS A 96 -3.65 10.92 6.43
N PRO A 97 -4.80 10.68 7.10
CA PRO A 97 -5.06 9.36 7.69
C PRO A 97 -5.25 8.30 6.60
N VAL A 98 -5.02 7.05 6.98
CA VAL A 98 -5.25 5.91 6.09
C VAL A 98 -6.73 5.55 6.10
N HIS A 99 -7.32 5.46 4.92
CA HIS A 99 -8.71 5.02 4.77
C HIS A 99 -8.70 3.56 4.33
N TYR A 100 -8.77 2.67 5.31
CA TYR A 100 -8.61 1.23 5.09
C TYR A 100 -9.69 0.63 4.19
N GLU A 101 -10.85 1.26 4.09
CA GLU A 101 -11.91 0.79 3.20
C GLU A 101 -11.52 0.76 1.72
N LEU A 102 -10.44 1.45 1.35
CA LEU A 102 -9.90 1.41 -0.02
C LEU A 102 -9.01 0.20 -0.27
N LEU A 103 -8.55 -0.44 0.77
CA LEU A 103 -7.63 -1.58 0.69
C LEU A 103 -8.36 -2.94 0.76
#